data_2335fae8fdebd7b4cf45dd642b45f7f3
#
_entry.id   2335fae8fdebd7b4cf45dd642b45f7f3
#
_cell.length_a   1.000
_cell.length_b   1.000
_cell.length_c   1.000
_cell.angle_alpha   90.00
_cell.angle_beta   90.00
_cell.angle_gamma   90.00
#
_symmetry.space_group_name_H-M   'P 1'
#
loop_
_entity.id
_entity.type
_entity.pdbx_description
1 polymer ?
#
loop_
_entity_poly.entity_id
_entity_poly.type
_entity_poly.pdbx_seq_one_letter_code
_entity_poly.pdbx_strand_id
1 'polypeptide(L)'
;MTKDQLAPAHGDDDNSPDRSLAAFRAQLSGLLRVWPILLICTLLGLAGALVVNQVTRPEYQADLTFFVATSGTNATTALQADEFAQRRINSYVGVISSELFAKTIIADTGITLAPADVTAMISATVDPDTVLMDVTVTDVDPDRAERVAASVARNLDTVIGEVDNRENKSQVELRVISGPTLNPEPVSPRKTLNLALGGALGLALGIALALAIQQFDTSF
;
A
#
# COMPACT_ATOMS: atom_id res chain seq x y z
N MET A 1 61.75 61.24 27.35
CA MET A 1 62.02 59.88 27.84
C MET A 1 60.68 59.24 28.24
N THR A 2 60.05 58.50 27.34
CA THR A 2 58.94 57.65 27.71
C THR A 2 58.84 56.57 26.64
N LYS A 3 59.11 55.32 27.07
CA LYS A 3 59.09 54.16 26.24
C LYS A 3 57.64 53.71 25.96
N ASP A 4 57.28 53.73 24.70
CA ASP A 4 56.09 53.05 24.21
C ASP A 4 56.29 51.52 24.26
N GLN A 5 55.40 50.83 24.97
CA GLN A 5 55.29 49.39 24.94
C GLN A 5 54.10 49.02 24.07
N LEU A 6 54.38 48.61 22.84
CA LEU A 6 53.43 47.91 22.00
C LEU A 6 53.18 46.54 22.55
N ALA A 7 51.94 46.26 22.94
CA ALA A 7 51.44 44.90 23.18
C ALA A 7 51.21 44.17 21.89
N PRO A 8 51.59 42.89 21.73
CA PRO A 8 51.27 42.11 20.55
C PRO A 8 49.80 41.68 20.57
N ALA A 9 49.08 41.99 19.50
CA ALA A 9 47.76 41.46 19.23
C ALA A 9 47.84 39.93 19.07
N HIS A 10 47.19 39.26 19.99
CA HIS A 10 46.99 37.80 19.88
C HIS A 10 45.85 37.57 18.92
N GLY A 11 46.21 37.27 17.69
CA GLY A 11 45.26 36.79 16.69
C GLY A 11 44.90 35.34 17.03
N ASP A 12 43.67 35.15 17.52
CA ASP A 12 43.04 33.85 17.62
C ASP A 12 42.68 33.34 16.20
N ASP A 13 43.64 32.69 15.56
CA ASP A 13 43.37 31.85 14.39
C ASP A 13 42.89 30.46 14.89
N ASP A 14 41.67 30.45 15.45
CA ASP A 14 41.02 29.24 16.00
C ASP A 14 40.30 28.42 14.95
N ASN A 15 40.59 28.68 13.68
CA ASN A 15 39.97 27.96 12.55
C ASN A 15 40.99 27.13 11.80
N SER A 16 41.71 26.26 12.47
CA SER A 16 42.61 25.32 11.81
C SER A 16 41.81 24.14 11.26
N PRO A 17 41.88 23.88 9.92
CA PRO A 17 41.21 22.76 9.25
C PRO A 17 41.59 21.39 9.83
N ASP A 18 42.70 21.31 10.55
CA ASP A 18 43.16 20.08 11.17
C ASP A 18 42.30 19.62 12.36
N ARG A 19 41.65 20.56 13.08
CA ARG A 19 40.71 20.21 14.18
C ARG A 19 39.42 19.62 13.67
N SER A 20 38.89 20.11 12.55
CA SER A 20 37.69 19.58 11.94
C SER A 20 37.94 18.18 11.36
N LEU A 21 39.10 17.94 10.77
CA LEU A 21 39.53 16.63 10.26
C LEU A 21 39.81 15.64 11.40
N ALA A 22 40.39 16.10 12.50
CA ALA A 22 40.65 15.27 13.69
C ALA A 22 39.31 14.88 14.37
N ALA A 23 38.37 15.82 14.51
CA ALA A 23 37.02 15.54 15.03
C ALA A 23 36.27 14.57 14.12
N PHE A 24 36.35 14.75 12.81
CA PHE A 24 35.73 13.84 11.83
C PHE A 24 36.34 12.43 11.87
N ARG A 25 37.67 12.33 11.99
CA ARG A 25 38.36 11.03 12.16
C ARG A 25 38.02 10.36 13.49
N ALA A 26 37.91 11.11 14.58
CA ALA A 26 37.50 10.57 15.88
C ALA A 26 36.05 10.06 15.84
N GLN A 27 35.16 10.75 15.12
CA GLN A 27 33.79 10.35 14.94
C GLN A 27 33.66 9.11 14.04
N LEU A 28 34.50 9.00 12.97
CA LEU A 28 34.59 7.80 12.14
C LEU A 28 35.16 6.60 12.89
N SER A 29 36.15 6.78 13.77
CA SER A 29 36.73 5.67 14.54
C SER A 29 35.75 5.11 15.58
N GLY A 30 34.89 5.95 16.16
CA GLY A 30 33.76 5.52 16.99
C GLY A 30 32.73 4.70 16.21
N LEU A 31 32.43 5.11 14.98
CA LEU A 31 31.52 4.41 14.09
C LEU A 31 32.09 3.05 13.65
N LEU A 32 33.42 2.99 13.40
CA LEU A 32 34.10 1.73 13.05
C LEU A 32 34.11 0.71 14.20
N ARG A 33 33.95 1.12 15.44
CA ARG A 33 33.88 0.22 16.60
C ARG A 33 32.49 -0.43 16.76
N VAL A 34 31.43 0.26 16.31
CA VAL A 34 30.04 -0.21 16.46
C VAL A 34 29.46 -0.80 15.16
N TRP A 35 30.22 -0.75 14.05
CA TRP A 35 29.74 -1.30 12.76
C TRP A 35 29.30 -2.77 12.80
N PRO A 36 29.96 -3.68 13.60
CA PRO A 36 29.50 -5.06 13.66
C PRO A 36 28.09 -5.16 14.26
N ILE A 37 27.76 -4.29 15.23
CA ILE A 37 26.42 -4.24 15.86
C ILE A 37 25.38 -3.81 14.82
N LEU A 38 25.69 -2.76 14.05
CA LEU A 38 24.82 -2.31 12.97
C LEU A 38 24.59 -3.41 11.93
N LEU A 39 25.68 -4.11 11.55
CA LEU A 39 25.60 -5.19 10.56
C LEU A 39 24.76 -6.37 11.09
N ILE A 40 25.01 -6.81 12.32
CA ILE A 40 24.25 -7.91 12.94
C ILE A 40 22.78 -7.56 13.05
N CYS A 41 22.43 -6.37 13.56
CA CYS A 41 21.05 -5.94 13.68
C CYS A 41 20.36 -5.82 12.33
N THR A 42 21.05 -5.32 11.31
CA THR A 42 20.50 -5.23 9.95
C THR A 42 20.29 -6.63 9.36
N LEU A 43 21.24 -7.55 9.53
CA LEU A 43 21.11 -8.93 9.07
C LEU A 43 19.96 -9.66 9.79
N LEU A 44 19.78 -9.44 11.09
CA LEU A 44 18.65 -9.99 11.83
C LEU A 44 17.31 -9.43 11.34
N GLY A 45 17.25 -8.13 11.03
CA GLY A 45 16.08 -7.50 10.44
C GLY A 45 15.74 -8.08 9.06
N LEU A 46 16.74 -8.27 8.20
CA LEU A 46 16.59 -8.92 6.90
C LEU A 46 16.17 -10.38 7.03
N ALA A 47 16.78 -11.14 7.95
CA ALA A 47 16.41 -12.53 8.20
C ALA A 47 14.95 -12.64 8.69
N GLY A 48 14.52 -11.76 9.59
CA GLY A 48 13.12 -11.67 10.01
C GLY A 48 12.17 -11.39 8.84
N ALA A 49 12.52 -10.46 7.96
CA ALA A 49 11.73 -10.16 6.78
C ALA A 49 11.65 -11.34 5.80
N LEU A 50 12.74 -12.10 5.65
CA LEU A 50 12.75 -13.33 4.82
C LEU A 50 11.81 -14.39 5.42
N VAL A 51 11.83 -14.57 6.73
CA VAL A 51 10.91 -15.52 7.40
C VAL A 51 9.47 -15.10 7.18
N VAL A 52 9.12 -13.82 7.36
CA VAL A 52 7.78 -13.30 7.07
C VAL A 52 7.37 -13.57 5.63
N ASN A 53 8.25 -13.32 4.67
CA ASN A 53 7.97 -13.58 3.25
C ASN A 53 7.76 -15.07 2.94
N GLN A 54 8.36 -15.98 3.70
CA GLN A 54 8.19 -17.43 3.50
C GLN A 54 6.92 -17.99 4.17
N VAL A 55 6.53 -17.42 5.31
CA VAL A 55 5.36 -17.89 6.09
C VAL A 55 4.06 -17.30 5.52
N THR A 56 4.10 -16.10 4.95
CA THR A 56 2.93 -15.47 4.35
C THR A 56 2.53 -16.19 3.06
N ARG A 57 1.27 -16.61 2.97
CA ARG A 57 0.73 -17.26 1.76
C ARG A 57 0.69 -16.28 0.61
N PRO A 58 1.07 -16.71 -0.60
CA PRO A 58 0.92 -15.86 -1.78
C PRO A 58 -0.56 -15.61 -2.07
N GLU A 59 -0.89 -14.37 -2.43
CA GLU A 59 -2.23 -13.97 -2.86
C GLU A 59 -2.16 -13.47 -4.30
N TYR A 60 -3.11 -13.93 -5.11
CA TYR A 60 -3.27 -13.56 -6.52
C TYR A 60 -4.44 -12.62 -6.66
N GLN A 61 -4.36 -11.74 -7.64
CA GLN A 61 -5.34 -10.70 -7.87
C GLN A 61 -5.86 -10.80 -9.30
N ALA A 62 -7.18 -10.75 -9.45
CA ALA A 62 -7.86 -10.61 -10.72
C ALA A 62 -8.60 -9.27 -10.75
N ASP A 63 -8.33 -8.47 -11.78
CA ASP A 63 -8.83 -7.10 -11.90
C ASP A 63 -9.88 -7.00 -13.01
N LEU A 64 -10.91 -6.19 -12.74
CA LEU A 64 -11.96 -5.82 -13.67
C LEU A 64 -12.23 -4.33 -13.57
N THR A 65 -12.55 -3.70 -14.72
CA THR A 65 -13.00 -2.31 -14.73
C THR A 65 -14.37 -2.23 -15.40
N PHE A 66 -15.32 -1.61 -14.71
CA PHE A 66 -16.66 -1.33 -15.20
C PHE A 66 -16.81 0.15 -15.52
N PHE A 67 -17.50 0.42 -16.62
CA PHE A 67 -17.98 1.74 -16.96
C PHE A 67 -19.45 1.84 -16.54
N VAL A 68 -19.78 2.90 -15.83
CA VAL A 68 -21.14 3.14 -15.34
C VAL A 68 -21.79 4.19 -16.22
N ALA A 69 -22.74 3.76 -17.07
CA ALA A 69 -23.49 4.63 -17.94
C ALA A 69 -24.89 4.87 -17.37
N THR A 70 -25.38 6.11 -17.47
CA THR A 70 -26.77 6.44 -17.18
C THR A 70 -27.53 6.59 -18.50
N SER A 71 -28.64 5.89 -18.66
CA SER A 71 -29.53 6.04 -19.83
C SER A 71 -30.33 7.34 -19.70
N GLY A 72 -29.75 8.47 -20.15
CA GLY A 72 -30.39 9.77 -20.15
C GLY A 72 -30.41 10.38 -21.56
N THR A 73 -31.61 10.68 -22.08
CA THR A 73 -31.83 11.09 -23.50
C THR A 73 -31.80 12.59 -23.77
N ASN A 74 -31.44 13.47 -22.82
CA ASN A 74 -31.50 14.92 -23.01
C ASN A 74 -30.22 15.64 -22.60
N ALA A 75 -29.65 16.41 -23.52
CA ALA A 75 -28.40 17.17 -23.36
C ALA A 75 -28.41 18.22 -22.19
N THR A 76 -29.57 18.68 -21.77
CA THR A 76 -29.71 19.61 -20.66
C THR A 76 -29.50 18.94 -19.29
N THR A 77 -29.52 17.62 -19.25
CA THR A 77 -29.37 16.81 -18.04
C THR A 77 -27.99 16.16 -17.92
N ALA A 78 -27.08 16.40 -18.88
CA ALA A 78 -25.78 15.72 -18.89
C ALA A 78 -24.94 16.03 -17.63
N LEU A 79 -24.87 17.29 -17.20
CA LEU A 79 -24.17 17.66 -15.96
C LEU A 79 -24.84 17.10 -14.71
N GLN A 80 -26.20 17.08 -14.70
CA GLN A 80 -26.95 16.48 -13.59
C GLN A 80 -26.87 14.94 -13.60
N ALA A 81 -26.75 14.33 -14.80
CA ALA A 81 -26.55 12.91 -14.95
C ALA A 81 -25.18 12.46 -14.43
N ASP A 82 -24.15 13.26 -14.65
CA ASP A 82 -22.78 12.99 -14.19
C ASP A 82 -22.68 13.02 -12.66
N GLU A 83 -23.21 14.07 -12.02
CA GLU A 83 -23.27 14.14 -10.55
C GLU A 83 -24.17 13.05 -9.94
N PHE A 84 -25.19 12.64 -10.65
CA PHE A 84 -26.07 11.57 -10.22
C PHE A 84 -25.38 10.19 -10.35
N ALA A 85 -24.65 9.95 -11.44
CA ALA A 85 -23.86 8.75 -11.65
C ALA A 85 -22.81 8.59 -10.54
N GLN A 86 -22.05 9.64 -10.26
CA GLN A 86 -21.01 9.62 -9.21
C GLN A 86 -21.59 9.32 -7.82
N ARG A 87 -22.73 9.88 -7.47
CA ARG A 87 -23.40 9.55 -6.18
C ARG A 87 -23.89 8.11 -6.12
N ARG A 88 -24.32 7.56 -7.23
CA ARG A 88 -24.82 6.17 -7.30
C ARG A 88 -23.72 5.13 -7.32
N ILE A 89 -22.60 5.40 -7.97
CA ILE A 89 -21.44 4.50 -8.02
C ILE A 89 -21.01 4.11 -6.60
N ASN A 90 -20.96 5.06 -5.67
CA ASN A 90 -20.64 4.79 -4.26
C ASN A 90 -21.65 3.83 -3.59
N SER A 91 -22.93 3.86 -4.00
CA SER A 91 -23.93 2.91 -3.51
C SER A 91 -23.72 1.51 -4.08
N TYR A 92 -23.21 1.39 -5.31
CA TYR A 92 -22.94 0.10 -5.94
C TYR A 92 -21.74 -0.62 -5.32
N VAL A 93 -20.74 0.12 -4.82
CA VAL A 93 -19.69 -0.46 -3.97
C VAL A 93 -20.29 -1.19 -2.76
N GLY A 94 -21.33 -0.62 -2.14
CA GLY A 94 -22.08 -1.28 -1.07
C GLY A 94 -22.79 -2.57 -1.51
N VAL A 95 -23.32 -2.61 -2.73
CA VAL A 95 -23.95 -3.81 -3.30
C VAL A 95 -22.93 -4.91 -3.51
N ILE A 96 -21.76 -4.59 -4.07
CA ILE A 96 -20.66 -5.54 -4.30
C ILE A 96 -20.18 -6.15 -2.99
N SER A 97 -20.12 -5.37 -1.93
CA SER A 97 -19.72 -5.81 -0.58
C SER A 97 -20.87 -6.47 0.21
N SER A 98 -22.01 -6.74 -0.44
CA SER A 98 -23.17 -7.31 0.23
C SER A 98 -23.14 -8.84 0.27
N GLU A 99 -23.74 -9.39 1.32
CA GLU A 99 -23.94 -10.85 1.44
C GLU A 99 -24.82 -11.40 0.31
N LEU A 100 -25.76 -10.59 -0.19
CA LEU A 100 -26.62 -10.97 -1.31
C LEU A 100 -25.78 -11.23 -2.56
N PHE A 101 -24.89 -10.33 -2.91
CA PHE A 101 -24.00 -10.49 -4.06
C PHE A 101 -23.07 -11.69 -3.89
N ALA A 102 -22.48 -11.87 -2.69
CA ALA A 102 -21.65 -13.03 -2.40
C ALA A 102 -22.40 -14.36 -2.59
N LYS A 103 -23.67 -14.45 -2.21
CA LYS A 103 -24.50 -15.63 -2.45
C LYS A 103 -24.74 -15.89 -3.93
N THR A 104 -24.92 -14.84 -4.72
CA THR A 104 -25.05 -14.95 -6.19
C THR A 104 -23.76 -15.52 -6.80
N ILE A 105 -22.60 -15.01 -6.38
CA ILE A 105 -21.29 -15.52 -6.84
C ILE A 105 -21.08 -16.98 -6.43
N ILE A 106 -21.44 -17.37 -5.21
CA ILE A 106 -21.35 -18.77 -4.75
C ILE A 106 -22.22 -19.68 -5.61
N ALA A 107 -23.45 -19.26 -5.89
CA ALA A 107 -24.38 -20.04 -6.71
C ALA A 107 -23.90 -20.22 -8.17
N ASP A 108 -23.29 -19.17 -8.74
CA ASP A 108 -22.78 -19.20 -10.13
C ASP A 108 -21.47 -19.99 -10.26
N THR A 109 -20.57 -19.88 -9.27
CA THR A 109 -19.24 -20.52 -9.32
C THR A 109 -19.20 -21.92 -8.70
N GLY A 110 -20.17 -22.26 -7.86
CA GLY A 110 -20.21 -23.52 -7.10
C GLY A 110 -19.11 -23.65 -6.04
N ILE A 111 -18.49 -22.54 -5.63
CA ILE A 111 -17.44 -22.57 -4.58
C ILE A 111 -18.06 -22.85 -3.22
N THR A 112 -17.36 -23.64 -2.39
CA THR A 112 -17.79 -24.00 -1.02
C THR A 112 -17.14 -23.07 0.01
N LEU A 113 -17.43 -21.78 -0.04
CA LEU A 113 -16.97 -20.76 0.92
C LEU A 113 -18.18 -20.13 1.62
N ALA A 114 -17.96 -19.59 2.82
CA ALA A 114 -18.98 -18.78 3.46
C ALA A 114 -19.16 -17.45 2.70
N PRO A 115 -20.38 -16.88 2.67
CA PRO A 115 -20.61 -15.60 2.00
C PRO A 115 -19.70 -14.47 2.51
N ALA A 116 -19.36 -14.46 3.80
CA ALA A 116 -18.44 -13.49 4.38
C ALA A 116 -17.02 -13.60 3.81
N ASP A 117 -16.54 -14.84 3.54
CA ASP A 117 -15.23 -15.06 2.94
C ASP A 117 -15.20 -14.55 1.49
N VAL A 118 -16.28 -14.82 0.73
CA VAL A 118 -16.40 -14.32 -0.65
C VAL A 118 -16.46 -12.79 -0.68
N THR A 119 -17.21 -12.19 0.24
CA THR A 119 -17.23 -10.72 0.36
C THR A 119 -15.85 -10.16 0.67
N ALA A 120 -15.07 -10.81 1.55
CA ALA A 120 -13.71 -10.37 1.88
C ALA A 120 -12.71 -10.49 0.72
N MET A 121 -12.97 -11.39 -0.25
CA MET A 121 -12.16 -11.54 -1.46
C MET A 121 -12.36 -10.39 -2.46
N ILE A 122 -13.54 -9.75 -2.45
CA ILE A 122 -13.95 -8.79 -3.47
C ILE A 122 -13.82 -7.38 -2.90
N SER A 123 -13.07 -6.53 -3.57
CA SER A 123 -12.95 -5.11 -3.26
C SER A 123 -13.38 -4.30 -4.48
N ALA A 124 -14.14 -3.23 -4.26
CA ALA A 124 -14.50 -2.29 -5.30
C ALA A 124 -14.03 -0.89 -4.92
N THR A 125 -13.42 -0.21 -5.88
CA THR A 125 -12.97 1.18 -5.74
C THR A 125 -13.50 2.02 -6.89
N VAL A 126 -13.78 3.28 -6.61
CA VAL A 126 -14.27 4.24 -7.59
C VAL A 126 -13.31 5.41 -7.63
N ASP A 127 -12.89 5.80 -8.82
CA ASP A 127 -12.15 7.03 -9.01
C ASP A 127 -13.14 8.22 -8.95
N PRO A 128 -12.96 9.18 -8.02
CA PRO A 128 -13.91 10.27 -7.79
C PRO A 128 -14.18 11.15 -9.01
N ASP A 129 -13.23 11.23 -9.94
CA ASP A 129 -13.30 12.10 -11.12
C ASP A 129 -13.75 11.36 -12.38
N THR A 130 -14.13 10.10 -12.25
CA THR A 130 -14.53 9.25 -13.37
C THR A 130 -15.82 8.49 -13.08
N VAL A 131 -16.39 7.90 -14.13
CA VAL A 131 -17.51 6.95 -14.04
C VAL A 131 -17.03 5.50 -14.14
N LEU A 132 -15.77 5.28 -13.74
CA LEU A 132 -15.14 3.96 -13.72
C LEU A 132 -15.21 3.37 -12.31
N MET A 133 -15.45 2.08 -12.27
CA MET A 133 -15.42 1.30 -11.04
C MET A 133 -14.48 0.12 -11.25
N ASP A 134 -13.41 0.10 -10.47
CA ASP A 134 -12.45 -1.00 -10.46
C ASP A 134 -12.86 -2.01 -9.39
N VAL A 135 -12.99 -3.26 -9.81
CA VAL A 135 -13.28 -4.39 -8.94
C VAL A 135 -12.10 -5.34 -8.97
N THR A 136 -11.62 -5.65 -7.79
CA THR A 136 -10.47 -6.52 -7.56
C THR A 136 -10.91 -7.73 -6.77
N VAL A 137 -10.54 -8.92 -7.24
CA VAL A 137 -10.75 -10.19 -6.53
C VAL A 137 -9.40 -10.75 -6.12
N THR A 138 -9.21 -10.98 -4.82
CA THR A 138 -7.95 -11.47 -4.25
C THR A 138 -8.16 -12.83 -3.58
N ASP A 139 -7.35 -13.81 -3.94
CA ASP A 139 -7.37 -15.15 -3.35
C ASP A 139 -5.99 -15.80 -3.36
N VAL A 140 -5.79 -16.79 -2.48
CA VAL A 140 -4.59 -17.63 -2.47
C VAL A 140 -4.56 -18.64 -3.63
N ASP A 141 -5.71 -18.97 -4.20
CA ASP A 141 -5.89 -19.83 -5.37
C ASP A 141 -6.17 -18.96 -6.62
N PRO A 142 -5.23 -18.88 -7.57
CA PRO A 142 -5.41 -18.06 -8.78
C PRO A 142 -6.61 -18.48 -9.63
N ASP A 143 -6.88 -19.78 -9.75
CA ASP A 143 -8.01 -20.27 -10.52
C ASP A 143 -9.34 -19.88 -9.87
N ARG A 144 -9.39 -19.83 -8.54
CA ARG A 144 -10.57 -19.38 -7.81
C ARG A 144 -10.76 -17.87 -7.96
N ALA A 145 -9.69 -17.07 -7.83
CA ALA A 145 -9.74 -15.64 -8.08
C ALA A 145 -10.32 -15.32 -9.47
N GLU A 146 -9.83 -16.00 -10.51
CA GLU A 146 -10.30 -15.82 -11.88
C GLU A 146 -11.77 -16.22 -12.05
N ARG A 147 -12.19 -17.38 -11.50
CA ARG A 147 -13.59 -17.82 -11.58
C ARG A 147 -14.55 -16.86 -10.89
N VAL A 148 -14.17 -16.37 -9.69
CA VAL A 148 -14.96 -15.37 -8.96
C VAL A 148 -15.01 -14.06 -9.72
N ALA A 149 -13.90 -13.59 -10.27
CA ALA A 149 -13.84 -12.37 -11.08
C ALA A 149 -14.72 -12.50 -12.34
N ALA A 150 -14.67 -13.63 -13.03
CA ALA A 150 -15.54 -13.90 -14.18
C ALA A 150 -17.03 -13.94 -13.80
N SER A 151 -17.35 -14.45 -12.61
CA SER A 151 -18.72 -14.45 -12.08
C SER A 151 -19.18 -13.02 -11.73
N VAL A 152 -18.31 -12.20 -11.14
CA VAL A 152 -18.57 -10.77 -10.91
C VAL A 152 -18.90 -10.06 -12.23
N ALA A 153 -18.10 -10.28 -13.28
CA ALA A 153 -18.30 -9.68 -14.58
C ALA A 153 -19.69 -10.02 -15.19
N ARG A 154 -20.17 -11.24 -14.98
CA ARG A 154 -21.47 -11.69 -15.52
C ARG A 154 -22.68 -11.23 -14.72
N ASN A 155 -22.55 -11.18 -13.40
CA ASN A 155 -23.71 -11.03 -12.51
C ASN A 155 -23.90 -9.62 -11.96
N LEU A 156 -22.89 -8.76 -11.98
CA LEU A 156 -22.95 -7.45 -11.32
C LEU A 156 -24.03 -6.55 -11.92
N ASP A 157 -24.11 -6.44 -13.25
CA ASP A 157 -25.13 -5.63 -13.93
C ASP A 157 -26.55 -6.10 -13.59
N THR A 158 -26.78 -7.42 -13.58
CA THR A 158 -28.07 -8.01 -13.24
C THR A 158 -28.48 -7.69 -11.80
N VAL A 159 -27.58 -7.86 -10.83
CA VAL A 159 -27.88 -7.62 -9.41
C VAL A 159 -28.12 -6.13 -9.14
N ILE A 160 -27.33 -5.25 -9.76
CA ILE A 160 -27.56 -3.81 -9.64
C ILE A 160 -28.88 -3.41 -10.28
N GLY A 161 -29.20 -3.94 -11.46
CA GLY A 161 -30.48 -3.73 -12.12
C GLY A 161 -31.68 -4.17 -11.28
N GLU A 162 -31.58 -5.29 -10.57
CA GLU A 162 -32.63 -5.74 -9.63
C GLU A 162 -32.80 -4.78 -8.44
N VAL A 163 -31.71 -4.27 -7.87
CA VAL A 163 -31.75 -3.29 -6.78
C VAL A 163 -32.36 -1.98 -7.24
N ASP A 164 -31.97 -1.48 -8.42
CA ASP A 164 -32.47 -0.24 -8.99
C ASP A 164 -33.96 -0.32 -9.35
N ASN A 165 -34.41 -1.44 -9.92
CA ASN A 165 -35.83 -1.66 -10.23
C ASN A 165 -36.72 -1.67 -8.97
N ARG A 166 -36.24 -2.26 -7.86
CA ARG A 166 -36.98 -2.26 -6.57
C ARG A 166 -37.14 -0.84 -6.00
N GLU A 167 -36.19 0.04 -6.27
CA GLU A 167 -36.23 1.43 -5.81
C GLU A 167 -36.95 2.39 -6.80
N ASN A 168 -37.44 1.88 -7.92
CA ASN A 168 -38.12 2.68 -8.97
C ASN A 168 -37.25 3.84 -9.50
N LYS A 169 -35.93 3.61 -9.58
CA LYS A 169 -34.93 4.59 -9.99
C LYS A 169 -34.49 4.35 -11.44
N SER A 170 -33.92 5.40 -12.05
CA SER A 170 -33.42 5.36 -13.43
C SER A 170 -32.40 4.22 -13.61
N GLN A 171 -32.55 3.47 -14.68
CA GLN A 171 -31.66 2.37 -15.02
C GLN A 171 -30.24 2.89 -15.29
N VAL A 172 -29.31 2.34 -14.57
CA VAL A 172 -27.87 2.49 -14.80
C VAL A 172 -27.40 1.21 -15.46
N GLU A 173 -26.66 1.32 -16.53
CA GLU A 173 -26.07 0.20 -17.26
C GLU A 173 -24.59 0.09 -16.88
N LEU A 174 -24.16 -1.08 -16.40
CA LEU A 174 -22.76 -1.38 -16.16
C LEU A 174 -22.20 -2.17 -17.32
N ARG A 175 -21.12 -1.65 -17.90
CA ARG A 175 -20.39 -2.34 -18.96
C ARG A 175 -18.99 -2.70 -18.51
N VAL A 176 -18.62 -3.96 -18.64
CA VAL A 176 -17.23 -4.40 -18.48
C VAL A 176 -16.42 -3.81 -19.62
N ILE A 177 -15.42 -2.99 -19.31
CA ILE A 177 -14.49 -2.43 -20.30
C ILE A 177 -13.12 -3.08 -20.26
N SER A 178 -12.76 -3.70 -19.13
CA SER A 178 -11.50 -4.43 -18.97
C SER A 178 -11.68 -5.60 -18.02
N GLY A 179 -11.01 -6.73 -18.31
CA GLY A 179 -10.98 -7.92 -17.46
C GLY A 179 -12.09 -8.94 -17.75
N PRO A 180 -12.17 -10.01 -16.93
CA PRO A 180 -11.27 -10.30 -15.81
C PRO A 180 -9.85 -10.59 -16.29
N THR A 181 -8.87 -9.93 -15.66
CA THR A 181 -7.44 -10.13 -15.96
C THR A 181 -6.74 -10.61 -14.70
N LEU A 182 -6.31 -11.87 -14.69
CA LEU A 182 -5.53 -12.43 -13.60
C LEU A 182 -4.08 -11.95 -13.68
N ASN A 183 -3.56 -11.41 -12.59
CA ASN A 183 -2.15 -11.14 -12.49
C ASN A 183 -1.39 -12.46 -12.23
N PRO A 184 -0.47 -12.87 -13.12
CA PRO A 184 0.27 -14.12 -12.96
C PRO A 184 1.24 -14.11 -11.77
N GLU A 185 1.63 -12.93 -11.30
CA GLU A 185 2.49 -12.77 -10.13
C GLU A 185 1.66 -12.49 -8.87
N PRO A 186 2.00 -13.12 -7.72
CA PRO A 186 1.31 -12.84 -6.48
C PRO A 186 1.55 -11.39 -6.03
N VAL A 187 0.48 -10.71 -5.65
CA VAL A 187 0.50 -9.32 -5.17
C VAL A 187 0.94 -9.21 -3.70
N SER A 188 0.84 -10.30 -2.95
CA SER A 188 1.26 -10.44 -1.56
C SER A 188 2.05 -11.75 -1.38
N PRO A 189 3.10 -11.81 -0.53
CA PRO A 189 3.74 -10.69 0.16
C PRO A 189 4.61 -9.82 -0.75
N ARG A 190 4.68 -8.54 -0.49
CA ARG A 190 5.56 -7.60 -1.21
C ARG A 190 7.01 -7.78 -0.75
N LYS A 191 7.70 -8.77 -1.33
CA LYS A 191 9.03 -9.25 -0.91
C LYS A 191 10.06 -8.12 -0.79
N THR A 192 10.11 -7.23 -1.78
CA THR A 192 11.04 -6.09 -1.81
C THR A 192 10.73 -5.07 -0.70
N LEU A 193 9.46 -4.76 -0.48
CA LEU A 193 9.03 -3.83 0.57
C LEU A 193 9.32 -4.39 1.96
N ASN A 194 9.01 -5.66 2.19
CA ASN A 194 9.27 -6.33 3.47
C ASN A 194 10.77 -6.37 3.78
N LEU A 195 11.63 -6.66 2.79
CA LEU A 195 13.09 -6.64 2.94
C LEU A 195 13.60 -5.21 3.24
N ALA A 196 13.09 -4.20 2.53
CA ALA A 196 13.47 -2.81 2.77
C ALA A 196 13.08 -2.36 4.20
N LEU A 197 11.86 -2.69 4.64
CA LEU A 197 11.39 -2.40 6.00
C LEU A 197 12.19 -3.17 7.06
N GLY A 198 12.44 -4.45 6.85
CA GLY A 198 13.24 -5.27 7.76
C GLY A 198 14.66 -4.75 7.90
N GLY A 199 15.31 -4.39 6.79
CA GLY A 199 16.63 -3.78 6.78
C GLY A 199 16.65 -2.40 7.48
N ALA A 200 15.68 -1.54 7.21
CA ALA A 200 15.57 -0.23 7.83
C ALA A 200 15.34 -0.32 9.35
N LEU A 201 14.45 -1.21 9.79
CA LEU A 201 14.18 -1.44 11.21
C LEU A 201 15.41 -2.05 11.91
N GLY A 202 16.07 -3.01 11.28
CA GLY A 202 17.32 -3.60 11.80
C GLY A 202 18.42 -2.55 11.96
N LEU A 203 18.58 -1.66 10.97
CA LEU A 203 19.54 -0.57 11.01
C LEU A 203 19.20 0.45 12.13
N ALA A 204 17.93 0.85 12.24
CA ALA A 204 17.47 1.77 13.27
C ALA A 204 17.71 1.21 14.68
N LEU A 205 17.41 -0.07 14.91
CA LEU A 205 17.70 -0.78 16.15
C LEU A 205 19.22 -0.85 16.43
N GLY A 206 20.01 -1.14 15.38
CA GLY A 206 21.47 -1.13 15.50
C GLY A 206 22.03 0.22 15.92
N ILE A 207 21.53 1.31 15.34
CA ILE A 207 21.93 2.68 15.73
C ILE A 207 21.54 2.96 17.19
N ALA A 208 20.30 2.63 17.57
CA ALA A 208 19.83 2.85 18.95
C ALA A 208 20.69 2.09 19.98
N LEU A 209 21.02 0.82 19.70
CA LEU A 209 21.90 0.01 20.53
C LEU A 209 23.32 0.57 20.59
N ALA A 210 23.87 1.00 19.46
CA ALA A 210 25.18 1.58 19.38
C ALA A 210 25.28 2.86 20.24
N LEU A 211 24.29 3.72 20.17
CA LEU A 211 24.22 4.94 20.99
C LEU A 211 24.05 4.61 22.47
N ALA A 212 23.23 3.63 22.82
CA ALA A 212 23.05 3.19 24.20
C ALA A 212 24.39 2.68 24.80
N ILE A 213 25.11 1.84 24.06
CA ILE A 213 26.41 1.30 24.50
C ILE A 213 27.42 2.44 24.70
N GLN A 214 27.47 3.43 23.80
CA GLN A 214 28.34 4.58 23.94
C GLN A 214 28.04 5.42 25.21
N GLN A 215 26.76 5.58 25.59
CA GLN A 215 26.39 6.30 26.80
C GLN A 215 26.81 5.57 28.07
N PHE A 216 26.78 4.25 28.08
CA PHE A 216 27.22 3.45 29.22
C PHE A 216 28.75 3.35 29.33
N ASP A 217 29.48 3.39 28.21
CA ASP A 217 30.95 3.32 28.19
C ASP A 217 31.62 4.64 28.63
N THR A 218 30.87 5.75 28.69
CA THR A 218 31.35 7.08 29.12
C THR A 218 31.15 7.33 30.64
N SER A 219 30.62 6.33 31.36
CA SER A 219 30.26 6.48 32.79
C SER A 219 31.31 5.90 33.78
N PHE A 220 32.55 5.60 33.30
CA PHE A 220 33.68 5.18 34.15
C PHE A 220 34.92 6.02 33.90
#